data_661cbf784a40a65d7713207698c7ca34
#
_entry.id   661cbf784a40a65d7713207698c7ca34
#
_cell.length_a   1.000
_cell.length_b   1.000
_cell.length_c   1.000
_cell.angle_alpha   90.00
_cell.angle_beta   90.00
_cell.angle_gamma   90.00
#
_symmetry.space_group_name_H-M   'P 1'
#
loop_
_entity.id
_entity.type
_entity.pdbx_description
1 polymer ?
#
loop_
_entity_poly.entity_id
_entity_poly.type
_entity_poly.pdbx_seq_one_letter_code
_entity_poly.pdbx_strand_id
1 'polypeptide(L)'
;METYARNVHLNGPAGKGQHTKMVNQIVLAGNMIGLVEGLLYASKTGLDPMLTIQTIATGGASSTALINLGPRMVNRNFDPGFYVEHFIKDLEIALEECSAADLCLPNLALVKQFYVALKAQGGGRLGSQSLVQVL
;
A
#
# COMPACT_ATOMS: atom_id res chain seq x y z
N MET A 1 18.41 -4.81 -18.32
CA MET A 1 17.67 -4.73 -17.03
C MET A 1 18.20 -3.64 -16.11
N GLU A 2 19.51 -3.52 -15.96
CA GLU A 2 20.11 -2.48 -15.10
C GLU A 2 19.84 -1.04 -15.57
N THR A 3 19.55 -0.86 -16.86
CA THR A 3 19.26 0.45 -17.44
C THR A 3 17.96 1.09 -16.90
N TYR A 4 17.02 0.26 -16.38
CA TYR A 4 15.70 0.70 -15.96
C TYR A 4 15.41 0.52 -14.48
N ALA A 5 16.34 -0.04 -13.71
CA ALA A 5 16.18 -0.28 -12.28
C ALA A 5 17.42 0.10 -11.50
N ARG A 6 17.23 0.72 -10.32
CA ARG A 6 18.34 1.07 -9.42
C ARG A 6 18.97 -0.16 -8.78
N ASN A 7 18.16 -1.18 -8.51
CA ASN A 7 18.59 -2.43 -7.89
C ASN A 7 18.03 -3.61 -8.70
N VAL A 8 18.92 -4.50 -9.12
CA VAL A 8 18.55 -5.74 -9.80
C VAL A 8 19.15 -6.91 -9.04
N HIS A 9 18.29 -7.78 -8.53
CA HIS A 9 18.68 -8.95 -7.77
C HIS A 9 18.02 -10.19 -8.33
N LEU A 10 18.79 -11.29 -8.43
CA LEU A 10 18.25 -12.59 -8.75
C LEU A 10 17.76 -13.26 -7.47
N ASN A 11 16.45 -13.48 -7.37
CA ASN A 11 15.80 -14.06 -6.19
C ASN A 11 15.65 -15.58 -6.25
N GLY A 12 16.45 -16.27 -7.08
CA GLY A 12 16.43 -17.72 -7.22
C GLY A 12 15.90 -18.19 -8.58
N PRO A 13 15.47 -19.46 -8.68
CA PRO A 13 14.98 -20.05 -9.94
C PRO A 13 13.76 -19.34 -10.50
N ALA A 14 13.35 -19.72 -11.72
CA ALA A 14 12.17 -19.17 -12.40
C ALA A 14 10.92 -19.19 -11.48
N GLY A 15 10.16 -18.09 -11.49
CA GLY A 15 8.99 -17.88 -10.63
C GLY A 15 9.28 -17.18 -9.29
N LYS A 16 10.50 -17.20 -8.80
CA LYS A 16 10.85 -16.56 -7.52
C LYS A 16 10.78 -15.02 -7.59
N GLY A 17 11.06 -14.42 -8.75
CA GLY A 17 10.89 -13.00 -8.95
C GLY A 17 9.43 -12.55 -8.79
N GLN A 18 8.47 -13.35 -9.25
CA GLN A 18 7.04 -13.07 -9.09
C GLN A 18 6.61 -13.19 -7.63
N HIS A 19 7.09 -14.19 -6.90
CA HIS A 19 6.85 -14.28 -5.47
C HIS A 19 7.44 -13.09 -4.69
N THR A 20 8.62 -12.63 -5.10
CA THR A 20 9.22 -11.42 -4.51
C THR A 20 8.34 -10.20 -4.73
N LYS A 21 7.74 -10.06 -5.92
CA LYS A 21 6.75 -9.00 -6.17
C LYS A 21 5.55 -9.12 -5.21
N MET A 22 5.07 -10.32 -4.96
CA MET A 22 3.97 -10.53 -4.01
C MET A 22 4.36 -10.11 -2.59
N VAL A 23 5.58 -10.42 -2.14
CA VAL A 23 6.09 -9.93 -0.86
C VAL A 23 6.05 -8.40 -0.80
N ASN A 24 6.51 -7.73 -1.87
CA ASN A 24 6.46 -6.27 -1.96
C ASN A 24 5.03 -5.74 -1.79
N GLN A 25 4.06 -6.34 -2.48
CA GLN A 25 2.66 -5.91 -2.43
C GLN A 25 2.03 -6.18 -1.06
N ILE A 26 2.37 -7.29 -0.42
CA ILE A 26 1.90 -7.61 0.94
C ILE A 26 2.40 -6.57 1.94
N VAL A 27 3.68 -6.23 1.89
CA VAL A 27 4.28 -5.22 2.77
C VAL A 27 3.69 -3.84 2.49
N LEU A 28 3.54 -3.48 1.21
CA LEU A 28 2.94 -2.21 0.82
C LEU A 28 1.50 -2.09 1.32
N ALA A 29 0.71 -3.14 1.23
CA ALA A 29 -0.66 -3.15 1.76
C ALA A 29 -0.68 -2.85 3.26
N GLY A 30 0.21 -3.45 4.03
CA GLY A 30 0.35 -3.17 5.47
C GLY A 30 0.77 -1.73 5.74
N ASN A 31 1.72 -1.21 4.97
CA ASN A 31 2.16 0.18 5.10
C ASN A 31 1.03 1.16 4.78
N MET A 32 0.23 0.88 3.78
CA MET A 32 -0.88 1.75 3.38
C MET A 32 -1.94 1.86 4.46
N ILE A 33 -2.40 0.75 5.01
CA ILE A 33 -3.42 0.78 6.07
C ILE A 33 -2.89 1.43 7.35
N GLY A 34 -1.66 1.10 7.74
CA GLY A 34 -1.02 1.72 8.89
C GLY A 34 -0.88 3.23 8.75
N LEU A 35 -0.50 3.70 7.57
CA LEU A 35 -0.42 5.13 7.25
C LEU A 35 -1.78 5.81 7.38
N VAL A 36 -2.82 5.25 6.78
CA VAL A 36 -4.18 5.81 6.83
C VAL A 36 -4.67 5.92 8.28
N GLU A 37 -4.56 4.84 9.04
CA GLU A 37 -4.98 4.83 10.45
C GLU A 37 -4.18 5.82 11.30
N GLY A 38 -2.87 5.89 11.07
CA GLY A 38 -2.00 6.85 11.76
C GLY A 38 -2.39 8.31 11.48
N LEU A 39 -2.69 8.63 10.22
CA LEU A 39 -3.16 9.98 9.85
C LEU A 39 -4.53 10.31 10.42
N LEU A 40 -5.44 9.34 10.47
CA LEU A 40 -6.74 9.52 11.12
C LEU A 40 -6.58 9.79 12.62
N TYR A 41 -5.73 9.04 13.29
CA TYR A 41 -5.42 9.27 14.70
C TYR A 41 -4.84 10.67 14.93
N ALA A 42 -3.85 11.06 14.12
CA ALA A 42 -3.25 12.39 14.18
C ALA A 42 -4.31 13.48 14.05
N SER A 43 -5.19 13.36 13.06
CA SER A 43 -6.27 14.30 12.84
C SER A 43 -7.23 14.39 14.03
N LYS A 44 -7.63 13.25 14.57
CA LYS A 44 -8.58 13.21 15.71
C LYS A 44 -7.99 13.73 17.02
N THR A 45 -6.69 13.61 17.20
CA THR A 45 -6.01 14.08 18.40
C THR A 45 -5.48 15.52 18.30
N GLY A 46 -5.77 16.21 17.18
CA GLY A 46 -5.37 17.61 16.98
C GLY A 46 -3.92 17.80 16.55
N LEU A 47 -3.23 16.74 16.13
CA LEU A 47 -1.90 16.86 15.55
C LEU A 47 -2.00 17.36 14.10
N ASP A 48 -0.99 18.13 13.66
CA ASP A 48 -0.85 18.48 12.26
C ASP A 48 -0.38 17.28 11.47
N PRO A 49 -1.16 16.74 10.52
CA PRO A 49 -0.79 15.53 9.80
C PRO A 49 0.51 15.67 8.99
N MET A 50 0.75 16.82 8.35
CA MET A 50 1.98 17.04 7.57
C MET A 50 3.21 17.08 8.48
N LEU A 51 3.13 17.78 9.60
CA LEU A 51 4.21 17.83 10.59
C LEU A 51 4.46 16.44 11.19
N THR A 52 3.39 15.69 11.45
CA THR A 52 3.49 14.31 11.94
C THR A 52 4.24 13.42 10.95
N ILE A 53 3.91 13.48 9.66
CA ILE A 53 4.63 12.75 8.60
C ILE A 53 6.12 13.10 8.63
N GLN A 54 6.45 14.38 8.65
CA GLN A 54 7.83 14.85 8.67
C GLN A 54 8.59 14.33 9.91
N THR A 55 7.94 14.35 11.06
CA THR A 55 8.54 13.92 12.32
C THR A 55 8.89 12.43 12.31
N ILE A 56 8.00 11.57 11.81
CA ILE A 56 8.20 10.12 11.83
C ILE A 56 8.94 9.58 10.60
N ALA A 57 9.15 10.42 9.59
CA ALA A 57 9.75 10.01 8.31
C ALA A 57 11.20 9.49 8.44
N THR A 58 11.91 9.86 9.50
CA THR A 58 13.29 9.43 9.75
C THR A 58 13.39 8.31 10.78
N GLY A 59 12.27 7.86 11.33
CA GLY A 59 12.21 6.83 12.37
C GLY A 59 11.79 5.46 11.84
N GLY A 60 11.51 4.57 12.77
CA GLY A 60 11.13 3.18 12.47
C GLY A 60 9.81 3.02 11.71
N ALA A 61 8.95 4.02 11.71
CA ALA A 61 7.70 4.03 10.96
C ALA A 61 7.86 4.50 9.51
N SER A 62 9.08 4.87 9.10
CA SER A 62 9.34 5.37 7.75
C SER A 62 9.08 4.31 6.69
N SER A 63 8.54 4.75 5.56
CA SER A 63 8.36 3.95 4.37
C SER A 63 8.25 4.86 3.16
N THR A 64 8.45 4.29 1.96
CA THR A 64 8.18 5.02 0.72
C THR A 64 6.72 5.47 0.66
N ALA A 65 5.79 4.66 1.15
CA ALA A 65 4.37 5.02 1.23
C ALA A 65 4.16 6.25 2.12
N LEU A 66 4.76 6.27 3.32
CA LEU A 66 4.67 7.42 4.22
C LEU A 66 5.19 8.70 3.56
N ILE A 67 6.38 8.63 2.97
CA ILE A 67 7.07 9.81 2.44
C ILE A 67 6.39 10.34 1.17
N ASN A 68 6.01 9.46 0.25
CA ASN A 68 5.49 9.84 -1.06
C ASN A 68 3.97 9.94 -1.12
N LEU A 69 3.26 9.08 -0.40
CA LEU A 69 1.80 9.01 -0.46
C LEU A 69 1.11 9.71 0.71
N GLY A 70 1.76 9.78 1.87
CA GLY A 70 1.22 10.49 3.03
C GLY A 70 0.83 11.93 2.73
N PRO A 71 1.74 12.76 2.17
CA PRO A 71 1.41 14.13 1.79
C PRO A 71 0.27 14.22 0.78
N ARG A 72 0.18 13.27 -0.15
CA ARG A 72 -0.90 13.23 -1.14
C ARG A 72 -2.25 12.92 -0.50
N MET A 73 -2.27 12.05 0.52
CA MET A 73 -3.48 11.80 1.32
C MET A 73 -3.95 13.06 2.04
N VAL A 74 -3.04 13.76 2.70
CA VAL A 74 -3.33 15.00 3.43
C VAL A 74 -3.84 16.08 2.49
N ASN A 75 -3.22 16.25 1.33
CA ASN A 75 -3.58 17.25 0.32
C ASN A 75 -4.75 16.80 -0.57
N ARG A 76 -5.32 15.62 -0.33
CA ARG A 76 -6.41 15.04 -1.11
C ARG A 76 -6.10 14.94 -2.60
N ASN A 77 -4.85 14.66 -2.92
CA ASN A 77 -4.40 14.37 -4.28
C ASN A 77 -4.48 12.87 -4.53
N PHE A 78 -5.50 12.44 -5.24
CA PHE A 78 -5.77 11.03 -5.54
C PHE A 78 -5.43 10.64 -6.97
N ASP A 79 -4.66 11.47 -7.67
CA ASP A 79 -4.16 11.14 -9.01
C ASP A 79 -3.33 9.86 -8.95
N PRO A 80 -3.53 8.93 -9.91
CA PRO A 80 -2.89 7.62 -9.84
C PRO A 80 -1.42 7.66 -10.23
N GLY A 81 -0.55 7.23 -9.32
CA GLY A 81 0.74 6.65 -9.66
C GLY A 81 0.59 5.14 -9.82
N PHE A 82 -0.29 4.54 -9.03
CA PHE A 82 -0.69 3.14 -9.12
C PHE A 82 -2.19 3.02 -8.87
N TYR A 83 -2.92 2.45 -9.82
CA TYR A 83 -4.39 2.39 -9.78
C TYR A 83 -4.90 1.44 -8.69
N VAL A 84 -5.99 1.83 -8.03
CA VAL A 84 -6.72 0.99 -7.05
C VAL A 84 -7.09 -0.36 -7.67
N GLU A 85 -7.66 -0.38 -8.86
CA GLU A 85 -8.08 -1.63 -9.51
C GLU A 85 -6.92 -2.58 -9.81
N HIS A 86 -5.72 -2.05 -10.14
CA HIS A 86 -4.52 -2.86 -10.35
C HIS A 86 -3.99 -3.39 -9.03
N PHE A 87 -4.05 -2.60 -7.96
CA PHE A 87 -3.62 -3.06 -6.64
C PHE A 87 -4.54 -4.16 -6.12
N ILE A 88 -5.86 -4.04 -6.28
CA ILE A 88 -6.81 -5.11 -5.94
C ILE A 88 -6.42 -6.41 -6.63
N LYS A 89 -6.11 -6.36 -7.94
CA LYS A 89 -5.71 -7.54 -8.70
C LYS A 89 -4.43 -8.18 -8.14
N ASP A 90 -3.44 -7.37 -7.79
CA ASP A 90 -2.20 -7.87 -7.18
C ASP A 90 -2.47 -8.54 -5.83
N LEU A 91 -3.35 -7.95 -4.99
CA LEU A 91 -3.72 -8.51 -3.70
C LEU A 91 -4.53 -9.82 -3.85
N GLU A 92 -5.37 -9.93 -4.88
CA GLU A 92 -6.09 -11.15 -5.22
C GLU A 92 -5.12 -12.28 -5.56
N ILE A 93 -4.15 -12.01 -6.42
CA ILE A 93 -3.12 -13.00 -6.79
C ILE A 93 -2.34 -13.45 -5.55
N ALA A 94 -1.95 -12.52 -4.68
CA ALA A 94 -1.24 -12.85 -3.45
C ALA A 94 -2.09 -13.73 -2.51
N LEU A 95 -3.40 -13.45 -2.39
CA LEU A 95 -4.31 -14.27 -1.58
C LEU A 95 -4.54 -15.67 -2.18
N GLU A 96 -4.59 -15.79 -3.50
CA GLU A 96 -4.67 -17.09 -4.19
C GLU A 96 -3.42 -17.93 -3.89
N GLU A 97 -2.23 -17.32 -3.97
CA GLU A 97 -0.97 -17.98 -3.63
C GLU A 97 -0.93 -18.41 -2.15
N CYS A 98 -1.48 -17.59 -1.25
CA CYS A 98 -1.61 -17.94 0.15
C CYS A 98 -2.50 -19.17 0.34
N SER A 99 -3.63 -19.24 -0.36
CA SER A 99 -4.52 -20.39 -0.29
C SER A 99 -3.83 -21.67 -0.78
N ALA A 100 -3.08 -21.58 -1.87
CA ALA A 100 -2.33 -22.71 -2.42
C ALA A 100 -1.21 -23.20 -1.47
N ALA A 101 -0.69 -22.33 -0.63
CA ALA A 101 0.38 -22.62 0.32
C ALA A 101 -0.12 -22.94 1.74
N ASP A 102 -1.43 -23.03 1.95
CA ASP A 102 -2.06 -23.16 3.28
C ASP A 102 -1.60 -22.07 4.26
N LEU A 103 -1.47 -20.84 3.77
CA LEU A 103 -0.98 -19.68 4.51
C LEU A 103 -2.12 -18.70 4.78
N CYS A 104 -2.23 -18.25 6.02
CA CYS A 104 -3.19 -17.21 6.42
C CYS A 104 -2.49 -15.88 6.64
N LEU A 105 -2.89 -14.86 5.88
CA LEU A 105 -2.42 -13.47 6.03
C LEU A 105 -3.62 -12.56 6.26
N PRO A 106 -4.08 -12.41 7.52
CA PRO A 106 -5.33 -11.68 7.83
C PRO A 106 -5.30 -10.23 7.40
N ASN A 107 -4.17 -9.55 7.61
CA ASN A 107 -4.04 -8.14 7.25
C ASN A 107 -4.18 -7.93 5.74
N LEU A 108 -3.60 -8.81 4.93
CA LEU A 108 -3.72 -8.74 3.48
C LEU A 108 -5.17 -8.86 3.03
N ALA A 109 -5.91 -9.80 3.59
CA ALA A 109 -7.33 -10.00 3.30
C ALA A 109 -8.17 -8.78 3.69
N LEU A 110 -7.91 -8.21 4.88
CA LEU A 110 -8.59 -7.02 5.37
C LEU A 110 -8.33 -5.81 4.46
N VAL A 111 -7.08 -5.54 4.13
CA VAL A 111 -6.71 -4.39 3.28
C VAL A 111 -7.33 -4.53 1.89
N LYS A 112 -7.33 -5.73 1.32
CA LYS A 112 -8.01 -5.97 0.05
C LYS A 112 -9.48 -5.56 0.13
N GLN A 113 -10.19 -5.89 1.20
CA GLN A 113 -11.61 -5.55 1.36
C GLN A 113 -11.83 -4.03 1.40
N PHE A 114 -10.93 -3.27 2.02
CA PHE A 114 -11.01 -1.81 1.98
C PHE A 114 -10.85 -1.26 0.56
N TYR A 115 -9.93 -1.80 -0.22
CA TYR A 115 -9.78 -1.39 -1.62
C TYR A 115 -10.97 -1.80 -2.50
N VAL A 116 -11.57 -2.96 -2.24
CA VAL A 116 -12.81 -3.38 -2.91
C VAL A 116 -13.95 -2.41 -2.59
N ALA A 117 -14.08 -1.98 -1.33
CA ALA A 117 -15.06 -0.98 -0.93
C ALA A 117 -14.83 0.35 -1.65
N LEU A 118 -13.57 0.79 -1.75
CA LEU A 118 -13.20 2.00 -2.47
C LEU A 118 -13.57 1.92 -3.96
N LYS A 119 -13.29 0.79 -4.60
CA LYS A 119 -13.67 0.55 -6.00
C LYS A 119 -15.19 0.59 -6.16
N ALA A 120 -15.94 -0.02 -5.25
CA ALA A 120 -17.41 -0.02 -5.26
C ALA A 120 -17.99 1.40 -5.15
N GLN A 121 -17.28 2.32 -4.54
CA GLN A 121 -17.64 3.73 -4.43
C GLN A 121 -17.18 4.57 -5.65
N GLY A 122 -16.65 3.95 -6.68
CA GLY A 122 -16.21 4.61 -7.90
C GLY A 122 -14.72 4.95 -7.93
N GLY A 123 -13.93 4.51 -6.94
CA GLY A 123 -12.50 4.85 -6.82
C GLY A 123 -11.54 3.94 -7.56
N GLY A 124 -12.00 3.03 -8.42
CA GLY A 124 -11.13 2.04 -9.09
C GLY A 124 -10.02 2.65 -9.94
N ARG A 125 -10.26 3.82 -10.52
CA ARG A 125 -9.30 4.54 -11.38
C ARG A 125 -8.49 5.61 -10.63
N LEU A 126 -8.67 5.72 -9.33
CA LEU A 126 -7.87 6.60 -8.48
C LEU A 126 -6.56 5.93 -8.06
N GLY A 127 -5.63 6.71 -7.53
CA GLY A 127 -4.39 6.22 -6.97
C GLY A 127 -4.61 5.43 -5.67
N SER A 128 -3.69 4.52 -5.36
CA SER A 128 -3.78 3.67 -4.15
C SER A 128 -3.87 4.47 -2.85
N GLN A 129 -3.37 5.71 -2.83
CA GLN A 129 -3.47 6.61 -1.67
C GLN A 129 -4.90 7.06 -1.37
N SER A 130 -5.83 6.88 -2.30
CA SER A 130 -7.24 7.20 -2.07
C SER A 130 -7.91 6.28 -1.04
N LEU A 131 -7.22 5.26 -0.54
CA LEU A 131 -7.66 4.42 0.58
C LEU A 131 -8.11 5.26 1.79
N VAL A 132 -7.51 6.41 2.01
CA VAL A 132 -7.91 7.32 3.10
C VAL A 132 -9.38 7.74 3.04
N GLN A 133 -10.02 7.65 1.88
CA GLN A 133 -11.44 8.00 1.71
C GLN A 133 -12.41 6.95 2.28
N VAL A 134 -11.94 5.72 2.52
CA VAL A 134 -12.77 4.62 3.01
C VAL A 134 -12.89 4.63 4.53
N LEU A 135 -11.86 5.08 5.21
CA LEU A 135 -11.79 5.12 6.67
C LEU A 135 -11.99 6.54 7.17
#